data_c298a01828f7d7cae7a362928dcbb6b2
#
_entry.id   c298a01828f7d7cae7a362928dcbb6b2
#
_cell.length_a   1.000
_cell.length_b   1.000
_cell.length_c   1.000
_cell.angle_alpha   90.00
_cell.angle_beta   90.00
_cell.angle_gamma   90.00
#
_symmetry.space_group_name_H-M   'P 1'
#
loop_
_entity.id
_entity.type
_entity.pdbx_description
1 polymer ?
#
loop_
_entity_poly.entity_id
_entity_poly.type
_entity_poly.pdbx_seq_one_letter_code
_entity_poly.pdbx_strand_id
1 'polypeptide(L)'
;MQTLIKKWDDLSIDQVQSIFGLRSEVFIVEQECPFQDVDGRDPEADHLLLYEKNILCGYTRIFPKNTYFKEASFGRTVVKKTHRGKGYGHVLVKESIAFLKSKKENIIKISAQSYLKKFYLSYGFIPTGAEYLED
;
A
#
# COMPACT_ATOMS: atom_id res chain seq x y z
N MET A 1 16.42 -6.35 -5.07
CA MET A 1 15.12 -5.97 -4.48
C MET A 1 15.09 -6.35 -3.01
N GLN A 2 14.66 -5.45 -2.16
CA GLN A 2 14.57 -5.66 -0.73
C GLN A 2 13.25 -5.08 -0.23
N THR A 3 12.54 -5.81 0.65
CA THR A 3 11.31 -5.32 1.29
C THR A 3 11.50 -5.25 2.80
N LEU A 4 10.92 -4.22 3.42
CA LEU A 4 10.85 -4.07 4.86
C LEU A 4 9.44 -3.68 5.25
N ILE A 5 9.00 -4.13 6.44
CA ILE A 5 7.74 -3.65 7.04
C ILE A 5 8.09 -3.04 8.39
N LYS A 6 7.73 -1.77 8.58
CA LYS A 6 8.04 -1.03 9.80
C LYS A 6 6.82 -0.28 10.32
N LYS A 7 6.74 -0.16 11.65
CA LYS A 7 5.78 0.74 12.30
C LYS A 7 6.24 2.17 12.15
N TRP A 8 5.32 3.13 12.28
CA TRP A 8 5.63 4.54 12.15
C TRP A 8 6.82 4.98 13.00
N ASP A 9 6.83 4.58 14.27
CA ASP A 9 7.90 5.00 15.20
C ASP A 9 9.27 4.40 14.86
N ASP A 10 9.31 3.35 14.04
CA ASP A 10 10.55 2.69 13.63
C ASP A 10 11.08 3.23 12.30
N LEU A 11 10.34 4.10 11.63
CA LEU A 11 10.79 4.74 10.39
C LEU A 11 11.80 5.84 10.70
N SER A 12 12.86 5.92 9.89
CA SER A 12 13.77 7.06 9.95
C SER A 12 13.12 8.29 9.30
N ILE A 13 13.64 9.46 9.60
CA ILE A 13 13.20 10.71 8.98
C ILE A 13 13.34 10.61 7.45
N ASP A 14 14.46 10.06 6.98
CA ASP A 14 14.70 9.88 5.54
C ASP A 14 13.69 8.94 4.90
N GLN A 15 13.33 7.86 5.61
CA GLN A 15 12.29 6.94 5.11
C GLN A 15 10.94 7.63 5.00
N VAL A 16 10.55 8.41 6.00
CA VAL A 16 9.30 9.17 5.97
C VAL A 16 9.29 10.12 4.78
N GLN A 17 10.38 10.85 4.58
CA GLN A 17 10.47 11.77 3.46
C GLN A 17 10.37 11.05 2.11
N SER A 18 11.05 9.92 1.96
CA SER A 18 11.01 9.12 0.74
C SER A 18 9.61 8.56 0.46
N ILE A 19 8.92 8.10 1.50
CA ILE A 19 7.54 7.60 1.38
C ILE A 19 6.62 8.71 0.89
N PHE A 20 6.63 9.86 1.53
CA PHE A 20 5.75 10.96 1.14
C PHE A 20 6.11 11.51 -0.24
N GLY A 21 7.39 11.54 -0.58
CA GLY A 21 7.84 11.93 -1.91
C GLY A 21 7.30 11.01 -3.00
N LEU A 22 7.42 9.71 -2.80
CA LEU A 22 6.93 8.72 -3.76
C LEU A 22 5.40 8.79 -3.91
N ARG A 23 4.67 8.88 -2.81
CA ARG A 23 3.21 8.98 -2.82
C ARG A 23 2.75 10.25 -3.54
N SER A 24 3.37 11.39 -3.26
CA SER A 24 3.03 12.65 -3.93
C SER A 24 3.35 12.62 -5.41
N GLU A 25 4.49 12.06 -5.79
CA GLU A 25 4.90 11.94 -7.19
C GLU A 25 3.89 11.17 -8.02
N VAL A 26 3.36 10.08 -7.49
CA VAL A 26 2.46 9.20 -8.23
C VAL A 26 1.00 9.61 -8.08
N PHE A 27 0.52 9.76 -6.84
CA PHE A 27 -0.91 9.96 -6.61
C PHE A 27 -1.38 11.38 -6.93
N ILE A 28 -0.51 12.36 -6.80
CA ILE A 28 -0.88 13.76 -7.00
C ILE A 28 -0.35 14.28 -8.32
N VAL A 29 0.95 14.21 -8.54
CA VAL A 29 1.57 14.81 -9.73
C VAL A 29 1.29 13.98 -10.97
N GLU A 30 1.62 12.69 -10.97
CA GLU A 30 1.43 11.84 -12.15
C GLU A 30 -0.05 11.68 -12.52
N GLN A 31 -0.91 11.47 -11.52
CA GLN A 31 -2.35 11.27 -11.74
C GLN A 31 -3.12 12.58 -11.89
N GLU A 32 -2.44 13.72 -11.71
CA GLU A 32 -3.08 15.04 -11.81
C GLU A 32 -4.33 15.13 -10.93
N CYS A 33 -4.24 14.58 -9.73
CA CYS A 33 -5.38 14.49 -8.81
C CYS A 33 -5.06 15.25 -7.53
N PRO A 34 -5.45 16.52 -7.38
CA PRO A 34 -5.18 17.27 -6.16
C PRO A 34 -6.07 16.77 -5.02
N PHE A 35 -5.43 16.14 -4.02
CA PHE A 35 -6.10 15.73 -2.79
C PHE A 35 -5.07 15.72 -1.66
N GLN A 36 -5.54 15.60 -0.44
CA GLN A 36 -4.65 15.58 0.71
C GLN A 36 -4.18 14.15 0.98
N ASP A 37 -3.04 13.78 0.39
CA ASP A 37 -2.49 12.43 0.55
C ASP A 37 -2.03 12.16 1.98
N VAL A 38 -1.42 13.14 2.62
CA VAL A 38 -1.03 13.03 4.04
C VAL A 38 -2.28 13.32 4.87
N ASP A 39 -2.94 12.26 5.33
CA ASP A 39 -4.27 12.32 5.93
C ASP A 39 -4.29 12.19 7.46
N GLY A 40 -3.10 12.18 8.09
CA GLY A 40 -2.99 12.03 9.53
C GLY A 40 -3.12 10.60 10.03
N ARG A 41 -3.29 9.63 9.15
CA ARG A 41 -3.49 8.23 9.53
C ARG A 41 -2.22 7.40 9.47
N ASP A 42 -1.13 7.93 8.92
CA ASP A 42 0.13 7.20 8.78
C ASP A 42 0.71 6.71 10.11
N PRO A 43 0.58 7.45 11.23
CA PRO A 43 1.08 6.95 12.52
C PRO A 43 0.42 5.66 13.02
N GLU A 44 -0.77 5.31 12.53
CA GLU A 44 -1.49 4.10 12.94
C GLU A 44 -1.17 2.88 12.07
N ALA A 45 -0.38 3.06 11.02
CA ALA A 45 -0.16 2.05 10.00
C ALA A 45 1.15 1.30 10.19
N ASP A 46 1.20 0.11 9.59
CA ASP A 46 2.46 -0.55 9.27
C ASP A 46 2.83 -0.14 7.83
N HIS A 47 4.11 0.07 7.59
CA HIS A 47 4.61 0.61 6.33
C HIS A 47 5.48 -0.42 5.63
N LEU A 48 5.05 -0.83 4.44
CA LEU A 48 5.81 -1.75 3.59
C LEU A 48 6.60 -0.94 2.59
N LEU A 49 7.92 -1.05 2.66
CA LEU A 49 8.85 -0.34 1.78
C LEU A 49 9.56 -1.33 0.88
N LEU A 50 9.60 -1.03 -0.41
CA LEU A 50 10.30 -1.84 -1.39
C LEU A 50 11.43 -1.03 -2.00
N TYR A 51 12.67 -1.54 -1.84
CA TYR A 51 13.87 -0.89 -2.34
C TYR A 51 14.52 -1.66 -3.47
N GLU A 52 15.08 -0.93 -4.42
CA GLU A 52 15.98 -1.47 -5.41
C GLU A 52 17.20 -0.54 -5.46
N LYS A 53 18.39 -1.08 -5.20
CA LYS A 53 19.64 -0.31 -5.20
C LYS A 53 19.55 0.96 -4.35
N ASN A 54 19.00 0.83 -3.15
CA ASN A 54 18.84 1.91 -2.17
C ASN A 54 17.84 3.00 -2.59
N ILE A 55 17.04 2.76 -3.64
CA ILE A 55 15.98 3.67 -4.06
C ILE A 55 14.64 3.10 -3.59
N LEU A 56 13.85 3.90 -2.88
CA LEU A 56 12.49 3.50 -2.53
C LEU A 56 11.65 3.56 -3.80
N CYS A 57 11.30 2.39 -4.35
CA CYS A 57 10.58 2.30 -5.61
C CYS A 57 9.17 1.74 -5.46
N GLY A 58 8.80 1.23 -4.29
CA GLY A 58 7.46 0.75 -4.02
C GLY A 58 7.07 0.94 -2.57
N TYR A 59 5.76 1.05 -2.31
CA TYR A 59 5.26 1.31 -0.98
C TYR A 59 3.81 0.83 -0.85
N THR A 60 3.45 0.38 0.34
CA THR A 60 2.05 0.10 0.71
C THR A 60 1.85 0.45 2.17
N ARG A 61 0.69 1.03 2.47
CA ARG A 61 0.26 1.36 3.84
C ARG A 61 -0.72 0.29 4.32
N ILE A 62 -0.42 -0.34 5.45
CA ILE A 62 -1.17 -1.48 5.97
C ILE A 62 -1.78 -1.11 7.32
N PHE A 63 -3.07 -1.39 7.51
CA PHE A 63 -3.77 -1.11 8.75
C PHE A 63 -4.31 -2.40 9.37
N PRO A 64 -4.18 -2.57 10.70
CA PRO A 64 -4.88 -3.64 11.39
C PRO A 64 -6.39 -3.36 11.42
N LYS A 65 -7.19 -4.38 11.80
CA LYS A 65 -8.62 -4.20 11.95
C LYS A 65 -8.96 -3.11 12.96
N ASN A 66 -10.13 -2.51 12.82
CA ASN A 66 -10.66 -1.44 13.69
C ASN A 66 -9.75 -0.20 13.73
N THR A 67 -9.02 0.08 12.65
CA THR A 67 -8.14 1.24 12.56
C THR A 67 -8.61 2.18 11.46
N TYR A 68 -8.38 1.85 10.20
CA TYR A 68 -8.84 2.66 9.07
C TYR A 68 -10.25 2.24 8.66
N PHE A 69 -10.46 0.94 8.55
CA PHE A 69 -11.76 0.32 8.40
C PHE A 69 -12.01 -0.61 9.57
N LYS A 70 -13.22 -1.15 9.68
CA LYS A 70 -13.53 -2.20 10.65
C LYS A 70 -12.66 -3.43 10.41
N GLU A 71 -12.47 -3.78 9.13
CA GLU A 71 -11.61 -4.90 8.72
C GLU A 71 -10.17 -4.43 8.61
N ALA A 72 -9.21 -5.36 8.64
CA ALA A 72 -7.83 -5.08 8.26
C ALA A 72 -7.80 -4.61 6.80
N SER A 73 -6.83 -3.78 6.45
CA SER A 73 -6.80 -3.19 5.11
C SER A 73 -5.38 -2.84 4.69
N PHE A 74 -5.19 -2.58 3.40
CA PHE A 74 -4.00 -1.93 2.91
C PHE A 74 -4.37 -0.99 1.76
N GLY A 75 -3.56 0.02 1.54
CA GLY A 75 -3.81 1.00 0.50
C GLY A 75 -2.58 1.84 0.24
N ARG A 76 -2.75 2.92 -0.53
CA ARG A 76 -1.62 3.74 -0.97
C ARG A 76 -0.52 2.88 -1.61
N THR A 77 -0.93 1.79 -2.30
CA THR A 77 0.01 0.92 -3.01
C THR A 77 0.52 1.63 -4.24
N VAL A 78 1.84 1.77 -4.33
CA VAL A 78 2.45 2.60 -5.36
C VAL A 78 3.77 1.99 -5.82
N VAL A 79 4.05 2.08 -7.13
CA VAL A 79 5.34 1.75 -7.72
C VAL A 79 5.84 2.97 -8.48
N LYS A 80 7.09 3.36 -8.23
CA LYS A 80 7.73 4.47 -8.92
C LYS A 80 7.72 4.22 -10.43
N LYS A 81 7.38 5.26 -11.20
CA LYS A 81 7.18 5.13 -12.65
C LYS A 81 8.35 4.45 -13.36
N THR A 82 9.59 4.79 -12.97
CA THR A 82 10.81 4.24 -13.59
C THR A 82 11.03 2.77 -13.26
N HIS A 83 10.29 2.20 -12.33
CA HIS A 83 10.46 0.82 -11.84
C HIS A 83 9.26 -0.06 -12.15
N ARG A 84 8.35 0.38 -13.02
CA ARG A 84 7.19 -0.41 -13.42
C ARG A 84 7.55 -1.45 -14.46
N GLY A 85 6.68 -2.45 -14.61
CA GLY A 85 6.89 -3.53 -15.57
C GLY A 85 7.81 -4.64 -15.05
N LYS A 86 8.15 -4.62 -13.76
CA LYS A 86 9.01 -5.62 -13.11
C LYS A 86 8.27 -6.51 -12.12
N GLY A 87 6.93 -6.38 -12.02
CA GLY A 87 6.12 -7.16 -11.09
C GLY A 87 6.13 -6.64 -9.65
N TYR A 88 6.62 -5.45 -9.40
CA TYR A 88 6.72 -4.92 -8.03
C TYR A 88 5.36 -4.65 -7.39
N GLY A 89 4.35 -4.28 -8.18
CA GLY A 89 2.99 -4.16 -7.69
C GLY A 89 2.46 -5.46 -7.10
N HIS A 90 2.76 -6.58 -7.77
CA HIS A 90 2.40 -7.91 -7.27
C HIS A 90 3.13 -8.25 -5.97
N VAL A 91 4.41 -7.89 -5.88
CA VAL A 91 5.20 -8.11 -4.66
C VAL A 91 4.56 -7.35 -3.50
N LEU A 92 4.19 -6.08 -3.69
CA LEU A 92 3.57 -5.26 -2.65
C LEU A 92 2.25 -5.85 -2.16
N VAL A 93 1.37 -6.25 -3.06
CA VAL A 93 0.08 -6.84 -2.70
C VAL A 93 0.29 -8.17 -1.97
N LYS A 94 1.14 -9.04 -2.52
CA LYS A 94 1.42 -10.35 -1.94
C LYS A 94 2.00 -10.23 -0.54
N GLU A 95 2.97 -9.35 -0.33
CA GLU A 95 3.59 -9.12 0.97
C GLU A 95 2.60 -8.53 1.97
N SER A 96 1.73 -7.63 1.53
CA SER A 96 0.69 -7.03 2.39
C SER A 96 -0.29 -8.09 2.88
N ILE A 97 -0.75 -8.96 1.98
CA ILE A 97 -1.67 -10.05 2.33
C ILE A 97 -0.99 -11.03 3.28
N ALA A 98 0.25 -11.42 2.98
CA ALA A 98 1.01 -12.35 3.83
C ALA A 98 1.21 -11.77 5.24
N PHE A 99 1.54 -10.49 5.33
CA PHE A 99 1.73 -9.81 6.62
C PHE A 99 0.44 -9.83 7.44
N LEU A 100 -0.70 -9.47 6.84
CA LEU A 100 -1.98 -9.46 7.54
C LEU A 100 -2.41 -10.87 7.95
N LYS A 101 -2.20 -11.87 7.11
CA LYS A 101 -2.49 -13.25 7.46
C LYS A 101 -1.62 -13.74 8.62
N SER A 102 -0.36 -13.30 8.68
CA SER A 102 0.53 -13.63 9.80
C SER A 102 0.03 -13.03 11.12
N LYS A 103 -0.75 -11.96 11.07
CA LYS A 103 -1.41 -11.34 12.22
C LYS A 103 -2.80 -11.91 12.46
N LYS A 104 -3.15 -13.03 11.81
CA LYS A 104 -4.43 -13.72 11.92
C LYS A 104 -5.63 -12.90 11.44
N GLU A 105 -5.39 -11.99 10.51
CA GLU A 105 -6.46 -11.25 9.86
C GLU A 105 -6.97 -12.07 8.68
N ASN A 106 -8.23 -12.48 8.74
CA ASN A 106 -8.83 -13.37 7.71
C ASN A 106 -9.63 -12.62 6.67
N ILE A 107 -10.05 -11.39 6.96
CA ILE A 107 -10.81 -10.56 6.06
C ILE A 107 -10.03 -9.27 5.84
N ILE A 108 -9.74 -8.95 4.59
CA ILE A 108 -8.97 -7.78 4.20
C ILE A 108 -9.82 -6.93 3.27
N LYS A 109 -10.04 -5.67 3.65
CA LYS A 109 -10.80 -4.72 2.85
C LYS A 109 -9.85 -3.76 2.14
N ILE A 110 -10.09 -3.53 0.87
CA ILE A 110 -9.32 -2.56 0.10
C ILE A 110 -10.27 -1.65 -0.68
N SER A 111 -9.82 -0.42 -0.93
CA SER A 111 -10.44 0.48 -1.88
C SER A 111 -9.56 0.52 -3.11
N ALA A 112 -10.14 0.29 -4.29
CA ALA A 112 -9.39 0.24 -5.52
C ALA A 112 -10.04 1.11 -6.58
N GLN A 113 -9.21 1.78 -7.38
CA GLN A 113 -9.69 2.49 -8.55
C GLN A 113 -10.14 1.47 -9.60
N SER A 114 -11.16 1.83 -10.39
CA SER A 114 -11.78 0.88 -11.31
C SER A 114 -10.80 0.26 -12.31
N TYR A 115 -9.78 0.99 -12.75
CA TYR A 115 -8.80 0.45 -13.69
C TYR A 115 -7.84 -0.56 -13.04
N LEU A 116 -7.82 -0.68 -11.71
CA LEU A 116 -7.05 -1.68 -11.00
C LEU A 116 -7.88 -2.91 -10.65
N LYS A 117 -9.16 -2.93 -11.03
CA LYS A 117 -10.08 -4.00 -10.65
C LYS A 117 -9.59 -5.39 -11.02
N LYS A 118 -9.14 -5.59 -12.26
CA LYS A 118 -8.64 -6.90 -12.70
C LYS A 118 -7.43 -7.34 -11.88
N PHE A 119 -6.55 -6.41 -11.57
CA PHE A 119 -5.36 -6.69 -10.78
C PHE A 119 -5.73 -7.26 -9.42
N TYR A 120 -6.64 -6.58 -8.69
CA TYR A 120 -7.04 -7.04 -7.36
C TYR A 120 -7.88 -8.31 -7.42
N LEU A 121 -8.76 -8.47 -8.41
CA LEU A 121 -9.55 -9.69 -8.54
C LEU A 121 -8.67 -10.93 -8.74
N SER A 122 -7.49 -10.78 -9.34
CA SER A 122 -6.57 -11.90 -9.53
C SER A 122 -6.03 -12.46 -8.21
N TYR A 123 -6.16 -11.71 -7.09
CA TYR A 123 -5.75 -12.15 -5.77
C TYR A 123 -6.92 -12.67 -4.92
N GLY A 124 -8.10 -12.85 -5.51
CA GLY A 124 -9.25 -13.38 -4.81
C GLY A 124 -10.11 -12.34 -4.09
N PHE A 125 -9.89 -11.06 -4.34
CA PHE A 125 -10.72 -10.01 -3.77
C PHE A 125 -12.09 -9.98 -4.43
N ILE A 126 -13.15 -9.84 -3.61
CA ILE A 126 -14.53 -9.82 -4.07
C ILE A 126 -15.02 -8.36 -4.03
N PRO A 127 -15.53 -7.82 -5.14
CA PRO A 127 -16.00 -6.43 -5.14
C PRO A 127 -17.26 -6.27 -4.29
N THR A 128 -17.29 -5.18 -3.48
CA THR A 128 -18.46 -4.77 -2.70
C THR A 128 -18.65 -3.26 -2.89
N GLY A 129 -19.41 -2.88 -3.94
CA GLY A 129 -19.52 -1.49 -4.31
C GLY A 129 -18.19 -0.96 -4.83
N ALA A 130 -17.65 0.08 -4.18
CA ALA A 130 -16.35 0.67 -4.55
C ALA A 130 -15.17 0.00 -3.84
N GLU A 131 -15.40 -1.07 -3.08
CA GLU A 131 -14.39 -1.69 -2.21
C GLU A 131 -14.27 -3.18 -2.50
N TYR A 132 -13.18 -3.79 -2.02
CA TYR A 132 -12.91 -5.21 -2.21
C TYR A 132 -12.63 -5.88 -0.88
N LEU A 133 -13.13 -7.12 -0.72
CA LEU A 133 -12.89 -7.95 0.46
C LEU A 133 -12.21 -9.24 0.02
N GLU A 134 -11.24 -9.71 0.81
CA GLU A 134 -10.68 -11.05 0.69
C GLU A 134 -11.02 -11.83 1.96
N ASP A 135 -11.62 -13.01 1.76
CA ASP A 135 -11.95 -13.92 2.86
C ASP A 135 -10.72 -14.64 3.40
#